data_57db16e1c90a524eca5291f7da5c8cb4
#
_entry.id   57db16e1c90a524eca5291f7da5c8cb4
#
_cell.length_a   1.000
_cell.length_b   1.000
_cell.length_c   1.000
_cell.angle_alpha   90.00
_cell.angle_beta   90.00
_cell.angle_gamma   90.00
#
_symmetry.space_group_name_H-M   'P 1'
#
loop_
_entity.id
_entity.type
_entity.pdbx_description
1 polymer ?
#
loop_
_entity_poly.entity_id
_entity_poly.type
_entity_poly.pdbx_seq_one_letter_code
_entity_poly.pdbx_strand_id
1 'polypeptide(L)'
;MGGINKEKIKKVLVIRFSAMGDIVLTSPIVRALKAAEFQVHYVVKGKFKNAIQNNTYIDRLFTLEKEGLKEELLTQKYNLVVDLQNNLKSLKLRKGLAQNIRVVNKENIKKLLLVRSGVDLLNNQHVVERYFRALDNLGVEDDGK
;
A
#
# COMPACT_ATOMS: atom_id res chain seq x y z
N MET A 1 -17.81 17.08 18.07
CA MET A 1 -16.80 16.31 17.96
C MET A 1 -16.68 15.45 16.81
N GLY A 2 -17.68 15.22 16.08
CA GLY A 2 -17.54 14.49 14.87
C GLY A 2 -16.51 15.09 13.96
N GLY A 3 -16.33 16.37 14.06
CA GLY A 3 -15.35 17.02 13.22
C GLY A 3 -13.96 16.50 13.45
N ILE A 4 -13.70 16.03 14.64
CA ILE A 4 -12.39 15.54 14.94
C ILE A 4 -12.04 14.35 14.09
N ASN A 5 -12.98 13.46 13.92
CA ASN A 5 -12.71 12.29 13.12
C ASN A 5 -12.49 12.62 11.67
N LYS A 6 -13.22 13.59 11.17
CA LYS A 6 -13.08 13.97 9.78
C LYS A 6 -11.73 14.57 9.51
N GLU A 7 -11.18 15.20 10.51
CA GLU A 7 -9.93 15.86 10.30
C GLU A 7 -8.76 14.93 10.31
N LYS A 8 -8.97 13.72 10.79
CA LYS A 8 -7.88 12.77 10.77
C LYS A 8 -7.63 12.30 9.37
N ILE A 9 -6.44 12.52 8.92
CA ILE A 9 -6.03 12.06 7.61
C ILE A 9 -5.62 10.62 7.74
N LYS A 10 -6.23 9.76 6.94
CA LYS A 10 -5.85 8.36 6.92
C LYS A 10 -4.62 8.20 6.06
N LYS A 11 -3.60 7.61 6.62
CA LYS A 11 -2.36 7.38 5.92
C LYS A 11 -2.15 5.91 5.66
N VAL A 12 -1.72 5.59 4.47
CA VAL A 12 -1.39 4.22 4.11
C VAL A 12 0.03 4.20 3.56
N LEU A 13 0.77 3.18 3.95
CA LEU A 13 2.09 2.95 3.40
C LEU A 13 2.04 1.73 2.51
N VAL A 14 2.45 1.89 1.26
CA VAL A 14 2.54 0.79 0.31
C VAL A 14 4.00 0.41 0.18
N ILE A 15 4.30 -0.87 0.34
CA ILE A 15 5.67 -1.36 0.29
C ILE A 15 5.84 -2.26 -0.93
N ARG A 16 6.63 -1.80 -1.89
CA ARG A 16 7.02 -2.63 -3.03
C ARG A 16 8.39 -2.15 -3.50
N PHE A 17 9.43 -2.94 -3.18
CA PHE A 17 10.80 -2.52 -3.43
C PHE A 17 11.22 -2.72 -4.88
N SER A 18 10.79 -3.79 -5.49
CA SER A 18 11.25 -4.24 -6.81
C SER A 18 10.25 -5.26 -7.36
N ALA A 19 10.30 -5.66 -8.59
CA ALA A 19 11.11 -5.13 -9.64
C ALA A 19 10.30 -4.12 -10.44
N MET A 20 10.89 -3.54 -11.49
CA MET A 20 10.22 -2.45 -12.20
C MET A 20 8.82 -2.80 -12.67
N GLY A 21 8.67 -3.95 -13.34
CA GLY A 21 7.34 -4.34 -13.81
C GLY A 21 6.35 -4.53 -12.70
N ASP A 22 6.81 -5.11 -11.58
CA ASP A 22 5.93 -5.32 -10.44
C ASP A 22 5.52 -4.01 -9.80
N ILE A 23 6.44 -3.05 -9.77
CA ILE A 23 6.13 -1.74 -9.22
C ILE A 23 5.06 -1.06 -10.05
N VAL A 24 5.17 -1.14 -11.37
CA VAL A 24 4.17 -0.54 -12.25
C VAL A 24 2.81 -1.16 -12.01
N LEU A 25 2.77 -2.47 -11.74
CA LEU A 25 1.52 -3.16 -11.49
C LEU A 25 0.81 -2.67 -10.23
N THR A 26 1.50 -1.98 -9.33
CA THR A 26 0.85 -1.47 -8.14
C THR A 26 0.09 -0.18 -8.37
N SER A 27 0.25 0.43 -9.55
CA SER A 27 -0.40 1.72 -9.81
C SER A 27 -1.90 1.71 -9.60
N PRO A 28 -2.63 0.69 -10.06
CA PRO A 28 -4.09 0.69 -9.81
C PRO A 28 -4.41 0.63 -8.32
N ILE A 29 -3.59 -0.06 -7.55
CA ILE A 29 -3.81 -0.15 -6.10
C ILE A 29 -3.60 1.21 -5.46
N VAL A 30 -2.53 1.90 -5.85
CA VAL A 30 -2.24 3.23 -5.33
C VAL A 30 -3.39 4.17 -5.67
N ARG A 31 -3.88 4.10 -6.89
CA ARG A 31 -4.95 4.97 -7.32
C ARG A 31 -6.23 4.70 -6.52
N ALA A 32 -6.52 3.43 -6.29
CA ALA A 32 -7.70 3.06 -5.52
C ALA A 32 -7.60 3.57 -4.08
N LEU A 33 -6.42 3.47 -3.50
CA LEU A 33 -6.24 3.96 -2.14
C LEU A 33 -6.41 5.47 -2.07
N LYS A 34 -5.92 6.17 -3.08
CA LYS A 34 -6.10 7.61 -3.11
C LYS A 34 -7.58 7.97 -3.28
N ALA A 35 -8.29 7.22 -4.10
CA ALA A 35 -9.72 7.44 -4.27
C ALA A 35 -10.49 7.19 -2.98
N ALA A 36 -9.96 6.34 -2.12
CA ALA A 36 -10.57 6.09 -0.82
C ALA A 36 -10.12 7.12 0.21
N GLU A 37 -9.47 8.17 -0.25
CA GLU A 37 -9.11 9.33 0.56
C GLU A 37 -7.99 9.06 1.54
N PHE A 38 -7.14 8.09 1.23
CA PHE A 38 -5.91 7.91 1.97
C PHE A 38 -4.85 8.89 1.46
N GLN A 39 -3.98 9.28 2.38
CA GLN A 39 -2.73 9.88 1.99
C GLN A 39 -1.79 8.72 1.73
N VAL A 40 -1.29 8.61 0.52
CA VAL A 40 -0.54 7.43 0.11
C VAL A 40 0.95 7.68 0.16
N HIS A 41 1.64 6.93 0.98
CA HIS A 41 3.10 6.93 1.02
C HIS A 41 3.58 5.61 0.43
N TYR A 42 4.76 5.61 -0.12
CA TYR A 42 5.25 4.45 -0.87
C TYR A 42 6.74 4.27 -0.61
N VAL A 43 7.17 3.03 -0.43
CA VAL A 43 8.59 2.71 -0.29
C VAL A 43 9.02 1.86 -1.48
N VAL A 44 10.06 2.29 -2.15
CA VAL A 44 10.60 1.61 -3.32
C VAL A 44 12.13 1.58 -3.20
N LYS A 45 12.74 0.58 -3.83
CA LYS A 45 14.19 0.57 -3.91
C LYS A 45 14.65 1.72 -4.78
N GLY A 46 15.71 2.41 -4.36
CA GLY A 46 16.14 3.62 -5.04
C GLY A 46 16.40 3.43 -6.52
N LYS A 47 16.97 2.29 -6.91
CA LYS A 47 17.25 2.07 -8.32
C LYS A 47 15.99 1.98 -9.17
N PHE A 48 14.83 1.75 -8.56
CA PHE A 48 13.57 1.68 -9.29
C PHE A 48 12.70 2.89 -9.07
N LYS A 49 13.23 3.91 -8.44
CA LYS A 49 12.45 5.09 -8.12
C LYS A 49 11.79 5.70 -9.35
N ASN A 50 12.49 5.67 -10.49
CA ASN A 50 11.97 6.27 -11.70
C ASN A 50 10.70 5.59 -12.20
N ALA A 51 10.47 4.36 -11.80
CA ALA A 51 9.29 3.64 -12.25
C ALA A 51 8.01 4.19 -11.63
N ILE A 52 8.12 4.93 -10.52
CA ILE A 52 6.94 5.32 -9.76
C ILE A 52 6.95 6.80 -9.36
N GLN A 53 8.08 7.49 -9.51
CA GLN A 53 8.19 8.83 -8.94
C GLN A 53 7.23 9.84 -9.57
N ASN A 54 6.75 9.57 -10.78
CA ASN A 54 5.83 10.48 -11.45
C ASN A 54 4.37 10.13 -11.19
N ASN A 55 4.11 9.16 -10.35
CA ASN A 55 2.75 8.79 -10.04
C ASN A 55 2.13 9.85 -9.14
N THR A 56 1.18 10.60 -9.68
CA THR A 56 0.61 11.73 -8.96
C THR A 56 -0.27 11.31 -7.80
N TYR A 57 -0.61 10.03 -7.71
CA TYR A 57 -1.44 9.55 -6.61
C TYR A 57 -0.63 9.23 -5.37
N ILE A 58 0.71 9.25 -5.48
CA ILE A 58 1.57 9.03 -4.34
C ILE A 58 1.91 10.38 -3.72
N ASP A 59 1.56 10.53 -2.46
CA ASP A 59 1.80 11.79 -1.78
C ASP A 59 3.23 11.92 -1.29
N ARG A 60 3.86 10.80 -0.99
CA ARG A 60 5.23 10.82 -0.53
C ARG A 60 5.93 9.52 -0.88
N LEU A 61 7.11 9.65 -1.46
CA LEU A 61 7.88 8.48 -1.90
C LEU A 61 9.16 8.38 -1.08
N PHE A 62 9.36 7.21 -0.49
CA PHE A 62 10.59 6.92 0.25
C PHE A 62 11.40 5.90 -0.50
N THR A 63 12.72 5.98 -0.37
CA THR A 63 13.58 4.95 -0.91
C THR A 63 14.04 4.04 0.21
N LEU A 64 14.13 2.75 -0.09
CA LEU A 64 14.48 1.76 0.91
C LEU A 64 15.83 2.04 1.55
N GLU A 65 16.75 2.60 0.80
CA GLU A 65 18.10 2.84 1.27
C GLU A 65 18.26 4.10 2.11
N LYS A 66 17.18 4.85 2.28
CA LYS A 66 17.27 6.08 3.04
C LYS A 66 17.67 5.78 4.48
N GLU A 67 18.69 6.51 4.92
CA GLU A 67 19.15 6.36 6.28
C GLU A 67 18.08 6.83 7.25
N GLY A 68 17.83 6.06 8.30
CA GLY A 68 16.80 6.42 9.26
C GLY A 68 15.39 6.22 8.77
N LEU A 69 15.22 5.41 7.72
CA LEU A 69 13.90 5.23 7.13
C LEU A 69 12.89 4.69 8.15
N LYS A 70 13.25 3.66 8.89
CA LYS A 70 12.32 3.04 9.82
C LYS A 70 11.84 4.05 10.85
N GLU A 71 12.76 4.83 11.38
CA GLU A 71 12.41 5.82 12.38
C GLU A 71 11.47 6.87 11.80
N GLU A 72 11.74 7.28 10.57
CA GLU A 72 10.89 8.27 9.95
C GLU A 72 9.48 7.70 9.71
N LEU A 73 9.41 6.47 9.25
CA LEU A 73 8.12 5.85 9.01
C LEU A 73 7.32 5.70 10.30
N LEU A 74 7.99 5.42 11.39
CA LEU A 74 7.30 5.29 12.67
C LEU A 74 6.64 6.60 13.09
N THR A 75 7.22 7.73 12.71
CA THR A 75 6.64 9.01 13.09
C THR A 75 5.38 9.33 12.30
N GLN A 76 5.14 8.64 11.19
CA GLN A 76 4.00 8.96 10.34
C GLN A 76 2.68 8.45 10.91
N LYS A 77 2.73 7.41 11.74
CA LYS A 77 1.54 6.85 12.36
C LYS A 77 0.52 6.42 11.33
N TYR A 78 0.90 5.42 10.56
CA TYR A 78 0.03 4.94 9.48
C TYR A 78 -1.20 4.24 10.03
N ASN A 79 -2.29 4.40 9.33
CA ASN A 79 -3.53 3.68 9.64
C ASN A 79 -3.52 2.30 9.01
N LEU A 80 -2.77 2.16 7.92
CA LEU A 80 -2.76 0.92 7.16
C LEU A 80 -1.41 0.78 6.50
N VAL A 81 -0.89 -0.43 6.48
CA VAL A 81 0.30 -0.76 5.72
C VAL A 81 -0.07 -1.88 4.77
N VAL A 82 0.23 -1.68 3.49
CA VAL A 82 -0.02 -2.68 2.46
C VAL A 82 1.33 -3.16 1.96
N ASP A 83 1.70 -4.36 2.35
CA ASP A 83 2.98 -4.93 1.97
C ASP A 83 2.81 -5.80 0.75
N LEU A 84 3.19 -5.26 -0.39
CA LEU A 84 3.08 -5.97 -1.66
C LEU A 84 4.38 -6.67 -2.01
N GLN A 85 5.41 -6.48 -1.22
CA GLN A 85 6.69 -7.14 -1.45
C GLN A 85 6.75 -8.49 -0.76
N ASN A 86 6.29 -8.53 0.48
CA ASN A 86 6.19 -9.76 1.26
C ASN A 86 7.48 -10.56 1.28
N ASN A 87 8.53 -9.95 1.77
CA ASN A 87 9.78 -10.67 1.98
C ASN A 87 10.33 -10.28 3.35
N LEU A 88 11.52 -10.78 3.67
CA LEU A 88 12.08 -10.55 4.98
C LEU A 88 12.34 -9.07 5.25
N LYS A 89 12.81 -8.35 4.25
CA LYS A 89 13.05 -6.93 4.42
C LYS A 89 11.76 -6.18 4.66
N SER A 90 10.71 -6.50 3.91
CA SER A 90 9.45 -5.80 4.10
C SER A 90 8.82 -6.17 5.43
N LEU A 91 9.00 -7.40 5.86
CA LEU A 91 8.50 -7.82 7.17
C LEU A 91 9.12 -6.97 8.27
N LYS A 92 10.42 -6.79 8.21
CA LYS A 92 11.10 -5.98 9.22
C LYS A 92 10.68 -4.52 9.14
N LEU A 93 10.51 -4.03 7.93
CA LEU A 93 10.16 -2.62 7.77
C LEU A 93 8.75 -2.34 8.27
N ARG A 94 7.80 -3.22 7.96
CA ARG A 94 6.41 -2.96 8.29
C ARG A 94 6.10 -3.16 9.77
N LYS A 95 6.95 -3.85 10.48
CA LYS A 95 6.67 -4.22 11.86
C LYS A 95 6.47 -2.98 12.72
N GLY A 96 5.32 -2.90 13.36
CA GLY A 96 5.05 -1.81 14.27
C GLY A 96 4.61 -0.51 13.62
N LEU A 97 4.48 -0.47 12.30
CA LEU A 97 4.12 0.78 11.64
C LEU A 97 2.63 1.09 11.70
N ALA A 98 1.80 0.08 11.81
CA ALA A 98 0.36 0.28 11.85
C ALA A 98 -0.29 -0.90 12.52
N GLN A 99 -1.53 -0.69 12.99
CA GLN A 99 -2.29 -1.79 13.55
C GLN A 99 -2.86 -2.68 12.47
N ASN A 100 -3.17 -2.09 11.34
CA ASN A 100 -3.74 -2.83 10.23
C ASN A 100 -2.68 -3.01 9.17
N ILE A 101 -2.32 -4.26 8.93
CA ILE A 101 -1.30 -4.57 7.94
C ILE A 101 -1.89 -5.63 7.02
N ARG A 102 -1.86 -5.34 5.72
CA ARG A 102 -2.28 -6.29 4.69
C ARG A 102 -1.07 -6.73 3.92
N VAL A 103 -0.90 -8.02 3.79
CA VAL A 103 0.22 -8.59 3.06
C VAL A 103 -0.33 -9.25 1.81
N VAL A 104 0.17 -8.84 0.65
CA VAL A 104 -0.37 -9.29 -0.62
C VAL A 104 0.78 -9.77 -1.49
N ASN A 105 0.73 -11.01 -1.92
CA ASN A 105 1.77 -11.50 -2.80
C ASN A 105 1.46 -11.16 -4.25
N LYS A 106 2.43 -11.42 -5.10
CA LYS A 106 2.35 -11.03 -6.50
C LYS A 106 1.17 -11.66 -7.21
N GLU A 107 0.91 -12.93 -6.92
CA GLU A 107 -0.18 -13.61 -7.60
C GLU A 107 -1.53 -13.05 -7.21
N ASN A 108 -1.68 -12.69 -5.96
CA ASN A 108 -2.93 -12.11 -5.52
C ASN A 108 -3.16 -10.75 -6.14
N ILE A 109 -2.08 -9.99 -6.35
CA ILE A 109 -2.20 -8.71 -7.05
C ILE A 109 -2.74 -8.95 -8.46
N LYS A 110 -2.18 -9.93 -9.16
CA LYS A 110 -2.64 -10.21 -10.51
C LYS A 110 -4.08 -10.64 -10.53
N LYS A 111 -4.47 -11.48 -9.59
CA LYS A 111 -5.87 -11.91 -9.53
C LYS A 111 -6.80 -10.74 -9.30
N LEU A 112 -6.41 -9.83 -8.43
CA LEU A 112 -7.23 -8.67 -8.17
C LEU A 112 -7.38 -7.81 -9.41
N LEU A 113 -6.29 -7.62 -10.14
CA LEU A 113 -6.35 -6.79 -11.33
C LEU A 113 -7.25 -7.40 -12.38
N LEU A 114 -7.26 -8.73 -12.49
CA LEU A 114 -8.13 -9.40 -13.42
C LEU A 114 -9.59 -9.29 -13.00
N VAL A 115 -9.85 -9.51 -11.72
CA VAL A 115 -11.22 -9.48 -11.22
C VAL A 115 -11.83 -8.10 -11.38
N ARG A 116 -11.03 -7.08 -11.16
CA ARG A 116 -11.57 -5.74 -11.17
C ARG A 116 -11.60 -5.09 -12.53
N SER A 117 -11.23 -5.83 -13.56
CA SER A 117 -11.15 -5.22 -14.89
C SER A 117 -12.44 -4.53 -15.28
N GLY A 118 -13.58 -4.97 -14.77
CA GLY A 118 -14.83 -4.32 -15.04
C GLY A 118 -15.36 -3.48 -13.90
N VAL A 119 -14.54 -3.25 -12.90
CA VAL A 119 -14.97 -2.54 -11.72
C VAL A 119 -14.16 -1.27 -11.58
N ASP A 120 -14.84 -0.18 -11.28
CA ASP A 120 -14.17 1.09 -11.12
C ASP A 120 -13.79 1.29 -9.67
N LEU A 121 -12.55 0.99 -9.36
CA LEU A 121 -12.05 1.13 -8.00
C LEU A 121 -11.80 2.58 -7.62
N LEU A 122 -11.87 3.46 -8.59
CA LEU A 122 -11.56 4.86 -8.32
C LEU A 122 -12.65 5.62 -7.62
N ASN A 123 -13.84 5.09 -7.64
CA ASN A 123 -14.96 5.88 -7.21
C ASN A 123 -15.45 5.60 -5.81
N ASN A 124 -14.88 4.59 -5.14
CA ASN A 124 -15.64 4.16 -4.00
C ASN A 124 -14.78 3.46 -2.97
N GLN A 125 -14.83 3.98 -1.77
CA GLN A 125 -14.12 3.40 -0.66
C GLN A 125 -14.59 1.98 -0.37
N HIS A 126 -15.87 1.71 -0.58
CA HIS A 126 -16.39 0.37 -0.35
C HIS A 126 -15.78 -0.63 -1.30
N VAL A 127 -15.47 -0.20 -2.50
CA VAL A 127 -14.85 -1.09 -3.47
C VAL A 127 -13.45 -1.47 -2.98
N VAL A 128 -12.72 -0.49 -2.45
CA VAL A 128 -11.39 -0.77 -1.93
C VAL A 128 -11.47 -1.75 -0.78
N GLU A 129 -12.41 -1.55 0.12
CA GLU A 129 -12.56 -2.45 1.25
C GLU A 129 -12.92 -3.85 0.80
N ARG A 130 -13.83 -3.94 -0.17
CA ARG A 130 -14.21 -5.22 -0.71
C ARG A 130 -13.01 -5.90 -1.37
N TYR A 131 -12.20 -5.11 -2.02
CA TYR A 131 -10.99 -5.55 -2.67
C TYR A 131 -10.07 -6.26 -1.66
N PHE A 132 -9.79 -5.57 -0.56
CA PHE A 132 -8.92 -6.14 0.45
C PHE A 132 -9.56 -7.31 1.17
N ARG A 133 -10.87 -7.27 1.32
CA ARG A 133 -11.58 -8.38 1.92
C ARG A 133 -11.49 -9.62 1.04
N ALA A 134 -11.56 -9.43 -0.26
CA ALA A 134 -11.41 -10.53 -1.19
C ALA A 134 -10.01 -11.12 -1.10
N LEU A 135 -9.01 -10.28 -0.89
CA LEU A 135 -7.66 -10.77 -0.70
C LEU A 135 -7.55 -11.61 0.54
N ASP A 136 -8.22 -11.20 1.60
CA ASP A 136 -8.23 -11.99 2.83
C ASP A 136 -8.79 -13.36 2.56
N ASN A 137 -9.85 -13.43 1.77
CA ASN A 137 -10.45 -14.70 1.46
C ASN A 137 -9.56 -15.57 0.60
N LEU A 138 -8.59 -14.98 -0.04
CA LEU A 138 -7.64 -15.75 -0.82
C LEU A 138 -6.46 -16.24 0.01
N GLY A 139 -6.52 -16.01 1.30
CA GLY A 139 -5.51 -16.53 2.16
C GLY A 139 -4.42 -15.56 2.55
N VAL A 140 -4.59 -14.32 2.21
CA VAL A 140 -3.57 -13.32 2.52
C VAL A 140 -3.39 -13.19 4.02
N GLU A 141 -4.48 -13.24 4.74
CA GLU A 141 -4.40 -13.07 6.18
C GLU A 141 -3.63 -14.19 6.83
N ASP A 142 -3.45 -15.30 6.13
CA ASP A 142 -2.69 -16.39 6.70
C ASP A 142 -1.26 -16.00 6.95
N ASP A 143 -0.78 -15.06 6.18
CA ASP A 143 0.58 -14.63 6.35
C ASP A 143 0.79 -13.90 7.65
N GLY A 144 -0.26 -13.37 8.16
CA GLY A 144 -0.17 -12.67 9.42
C GLY A 144 -0.12 -13.58 10.60
N LYS A 145 -0.29 -14.83 10.34
CA LYS A 145 -0.30 -15.76 11.45
C LYS A 145 1.01 -16.35 11.73
#